data_d9762c6c8b37770bfccd506443f0e50e
#
_entry.id   d9762c6c8b37770bfccd506443f0e50e
#
_cell.length_a   1.000
_cell.length_b   1.000
_cell.length_c   1.000
_cell.angle_alpha   90.00
_cell.angle_beta   90.00
_cell.angle_gamma   90.00
#
_symmetry.space_group_name_H-M   'P 1'
#
loop_
_entity.id
_entity.type
_entity.pdbx_description
1 polymer ?
#
loop_
_entity_poly.entity_id
_entity_poly.type
_entity_poly.pdbx_seq_one_letter_code
_entity_poly.pdbx_strand_id
1 'polypeptide(L)'
;MLSEQAISAAIEQFHDEGYAIVRNFLPENELSELQKKTAELREIALEHPVTYRHGNLTYEILPEEHFGKRHVIQAYWFAWADAYFDKFRSNPRYLQLLEPLIGRNVKQVTQQIHWKPPGARLTGYRFHQDLRFRESRESYEDVVRDTVTMGLAIDRATPENGCLKIVPRSHTMGYLGLSDNGDGQIMKGLTQDDELVQVGIHPSQVIDVVLEPGDLVVWGLMTAHGSLPNESIHERAFAISSYVRGETSQRGEWTFKDGKPQLLGESPQLCKNEKLFANLEPHYDATKWFL
;
A
#
# COMPACT_ATOMS: atom_id res chain seq x y z
N MET A 1 -11.13 -14.73 -13.02
CA MET A 1 -11.02 -15.34 -11.68
C MET A 1 -9.71 -16.11 -11.63
N LEU A 2 -9.06 -16.19 -10.47
CA LEU A 2 -7.85 -16.98 -10.26
C LEU A 2 -8.20 -18.48 -10.26
N SER A 3 -7.25 -19.33 -10.66
CA SER A 3 -7.40 -20.78 -10.52
C SER A 3 -7.20 -21.20 -9.06
N GLU A 4 -7.82 -22.30 -8.65
CA GLU A 4 -7.64 -22.87 -7.31
C GLU A 4 -6.17 -23.18 -7.01
N GLN A 5 -5.43 -23.67 -7.99
CA GLN A 5 -4.00 -23.94 -7.87
C GLN A 5 -3.19 -22.66 -7.59
N ALA A 6 -3.49 -21.54 -8.28
CA ALA A 6 -2.82 -20.27 -8.05
C ALA A 6 -3.12 -19.72 -6.65
N ILE A 7 -4.36 -19.85 -6.18
CA ILE A 7 -4.76 -19.44 -4.83
C ILE A 7 -4.02 -20.28 -3.79
N SER A 8 -4.05 -21.62 -3.90
CA SER A 8 -3.38 -22.52 -2.97
C SER A 8 -1.88 -22.25 -2.88
N ALA A 9 -1.20 -22.10 -4.02
CA ALA A 9 0.23 -21.78 -4.05
C ALA A 9 0.55 -20.41 -3.40
N ALA A 10 -0.29 -19.41 -3.62
CA ALA A 10 -0.11 -18.10 -3.01
C ALA A 10 -0.30 -18.14 -1.48
N ILE A 11 -1.28 -18.89 -0.98
CA ILE A 11 -1.52 -19.06 0.45
C ILE A 11 -0.38 -19.81 1.11
N GLU A 12 0.11 -20.89 0.51
CA GLU A 12 1.27 -21.65 0.99
C GLU A 12 2.52 -20.76 1.05
N GLN A 13 2.85 -20.05 -0.04
CA GLN A 13 3.97 -19.13 -0.07
C GLN A 13 3.85 -18.03 0.98
N PHE A 14 2.64 -17.45 1.17
CA PHE A 14 2.40 -16.42 2.18
C PHE A 14 2.69 -16.93 3.60
N HIS A 15 2.25 -18.13 3.95
CA HIS A 15 2.50 -18.70 5.27
C HIS A 15 3.97 -19.04 5.48
N ASP A 16 4.64 -19.58 4.46
CA ASP A 16 6.03 -20.01 4.57
C ASP A 16 7.02 -18.85 4.55
N GLU A 17 6.80 -17.88 3.64
CA GLU A 17 7.76 -16.82 3.37
C GLU A 17 7.35 -15.44 3.93
N GLY A 18 6.10 -15.29 4.41
CA GLY A 18 5.54 -14.01 4.87
C GLY A 18 5.04 -13.11 3.75
N TYR A 19 5.17 -13.54 2.52
CA TYR A 19 4.66 -12.87 1.32
C TYR A 19 4.33 -13.88 0.23
N ALA A 20 3.55 -13.46 -0.77
CA ALA A 20 3.31 -14.24 -1.98
C ALA A 20 3.19 -13.33 -3.21
N ILE A 21 3.54 -13.86 -4.39
CA ILE A 21 3.35 -13.16 -5.67
C ILE A 21 2.32 -13.91 -6.49
N VAL A 22 1.28 -13.19 -6.92
CA VAL A 22 0.22 -13.72 -7.80
C VAL A 22 0.40 -13.08 -9.17
N ARG A 23 0.92 -13.85 -10.11
CA ARG A 23 1.14 -13.39 -11.48
C ARG A 23 -0.17 -13.28 -12.25
N ASN A 24 -0.25 -12.28 -13.14
CA ASN A 24 -1.43 -12.02 -13.96
C ASN A 24 -2.73 -11.94 -13.14
N PHE A 25 -2.68 -11.28 -11.98
CA PHE A 25 -3.84 -11.10 -11.10
C PHE A 25 -4.96 -10.33 -11.81
N LEU A 26 -4.64 -9.28 -12.54
CA LEU A 26 -5.58 -8.57 -13.41
C LEU A 26 -5.41 -8.99 -14.86
N PRO A 27 -6.51 -9.25 -15.58
CA PRO A 27 -6.48 -9.41 -17.03
C PRO A 27 -6.23 -8.06 -17.72
N GLU A 28 -5.70 -8.11 -18.93
CA GLU A 28 -5.24 -6.95 -19.71
C GLU A 28 -6.31 -5.86 -19.85
N ASN A 29 -7.57 -6.22 -20.09
CA ASN A 29 -8.65 -5.26 -20.24
C ASN A 29 -8.95 -4.47 -18.94
N GLU A 30 -8.91 -5.14 -17.77
CA GLU A 30 -9.10 -4.48 -16.48
C GLU A 30 -7.88 -3.66 -16.09
N LEU A 31 -6.68 -4.14 -16.43
CA LEU A 31 -5.43 -3.43 -16.21
C LEU A 31 -5.37 -2.13 -17.02
N SER A 32 -5.70 -2.18 -18.31
CA SER A 32 -5.70 -0.99 -19.18
C SER A 32 -6.68 0.07 -18.70
N GLU A 33 -7.85 -0.34 -18.21
CA GLU A 33 -8.82 0.60 -17.61
C GLU A 33 -8.27 1.20 -16.31
N LEU A 34 -7.66 0.37 -15.45
CA LEU A 34 -7.05 0.85 -14.20
C LEU A 34 -5.92 1.84 -14.47
N GLN A 35 -5.05 1.57 -15.44
CA GLN A 35 -3.97 2.47 -15.84
C GLN A 35 -4.51 3.82 -16.32
N LYS A 36 -5.53 3.80 -17.19
CA LYS A 36 -6.21 5.01 -17.65
C LYS A 36 -6.79 5.81 -16.48
N LYS A 37 -7.54 5.15 -15.59
CA LYS A 37 -8.16 5.80 -14.43
C LYS A 37 -7.11 6.33 -13.43
N THR A 38 -6.00 5.64 -13.27
CA THR A 38 -4.87 6.10 -12.44
C THR A 38 -4.21 7.35 -13.01
N ALA A 39 -4.07 7.43 -14.34
CA ALA A 39 -3.57 8.62 -15.00
C ALA A 39 -4.55 9.80 -14.85
N GLU A 40 -5.85 9.58 -15.06
CA GLU A 40 -6.90 10.60 -14.84
C GLU A 40 -6.87 11.12 -13.39
N LEU A 41 -6.79 10.24 -12.41
CA LEU A 41 -6.68 10.60 -10.97
C LEU A 41 -5.47 11.48 -10.70
N ARG A 42 -4.33 11.16 -11.29
CA ARG A 42 -3.11 11.94 -11.14
C ARG A 42 -3.27 13.35 -11.71
N GLU A 43 -3.87 13.50 -12.87
CA GLU A 43 -4.13 14.83 -13.46
C GLU A 43 -5.07 15.65 -12.57
N ILE A 44 -6.16 15.06 -12.05
CA ILE A 44 -7.04 15.71 -11.06
C ILE A 44 -6.24 16.14 -9.81
N ALA A 45 -5.39 15.29 -9.29
CA ALA A 45 -4.56 15.62 -8.13
C ALA A 45 -3.61 16.80 -8.41
N LEU A 46 -3.07 16.92 -9.63
CA LEU A 46 -2.18 18.01 -10.04
C LEU A 46 -2.90 19.36 -10.23
N GLU A 47 -4.23 19.41 -10.24
CA GLU A 47 -4.97 20.67 -10.19
C GLU A 47 -4.78 21.40 -8.87
N HIS A 48 -4.46 20.64 -7.79
CA HIS A 48 -4.19 21.22 -6.49
C HIS A 48 -2.76 21.77 -6.39
N PRO A 49 -2.55 22.96 -5.80
CA PRO A 49 -1.24 23.59 -5.74
C PRO A 49 -0.28 22.90 -4.75
N VAL A 50 -0.80 22.33 -3.68
CA VAL A 50 -0.10 21.63 -2.60
C VAL A 50 -0.94 20.45 -2.12
N THR A 51 -0.45 19.68 -1.16
CA THR A 51 -1.18 18.54 -0.60
C THR A 51 -2.61 18.91 -0.25
N TYR A 52 -3.56 18.17 -0.79
CA TYR A 52 -5.00 18.34 -0.62
C TYR A 52 -5.57 17.22 0.23
N ARG A 53 -6.53 17.58 1.10
CA ARG A 53 -7.27 16.63 1.93
C ARG A 53 -8.75 16.93 1.91
N HIS A 54 -9.56 15.87 1.86
CA HIS A 54 -11.00 15.90 2.09
C HIS A 54 -11.39 14.62 2.83
N GLY A 55 -11.63 14.73 4.13
CA GLY A 55 -11.73 13.51 4.96
C GLY A 55 -10.49 12.65 4.82
N ASN A 56 -10.65 11.41 4.40
CA ASN A 56 -9.52 10.50 4.16
C ASN A 56 -8.96 10.53 2.74
N LEU A 57 -9.67 11.11 1.79
CA LEU A 57 -9.10 11.38 0.49
C LEU A 57 -7.94 12.36 0.64
N THR A 58 -6.78 11.95 0.20
CA THR A 58 -5.59 12.81 0.24
C THR A 58 -4.80 12.67 -1.04
N TYR A 59 -4.35 13.80 -1.60
CA TYR A 59 -3.36 13.85 -2.65
C TYR A 59 -2.09 14.47 -2.07
N GLU A 60 -1.04 13.70 -1.98
CA GLU A 60 0.26 14.19 -1.52
C GLU A 60 1.08 14.71 -2.69
N ILE A 61 1.40 16.01 -2.62
CA ILE A 61 2.02 16.74 -3.72
C ILE A 61 3.37 17.28 -3.27
N LEU A 62 4.43 16.88 -3.97
CA LEU A 62 5.75 17.49 -3.84
C LEU A 62 5.75 18.82 -4.57
N PRO A 63 6.21 19.89 -3.91
CA PRO A 63 6.20 21.22 -4.49
C PRO A 63 7.24 21.40 -5.61
N GLU A 64 6.95 22.31 -6.52
CA GLU A 64 7.81 22.63 -7.67
C GLU A 64 9.21 23.11 -7.29
N GLU A 65 9.31 23.88 -6.23
CA GLU A 65 10.57 24.49 -5.72
C GLU A 65 11.66 23.44 -5.43
N HIS A 66 11.30 22.18 -5.17
CA HIS A 66 12.26 21.11 -4.88
C HIS A 66 12.58 20.22 -6.08
N PHE A 67 11.73 20.20 -7.12
CA PHE A 67 11.79 19.21 -8.21
C PHE A 67 11.65 19.82 -9.60
N GLY A 68 11.59 21.17 -9.72
CA GLY A 68 11.38 21.87 -10.97
C GLY A 68 9.97 21.76 -11.56
N LYS A 69 9.14 20.87 -11.03
CA LYS A 69 7.71 20.74 -11.28
C LYS A 69 7.01 20.04 -10.12
N ARG A 70 5.71 20.19 -10.04
CA ARG A 70 4.89 19.46 -9.05
C ARG A 70 4.80 17.98 -9.41
N HIS A 71 4.85 17.12 -8.39
CA HIS A 71 4.63 15.70 -8.53
C HIS A 71 3.59 15.22 -7.53
N VAL A 72 2.64 14.43 -7.95
CA VAL A 72 1.82 13.61 -7.05
C VAL A 72 2.64 12.38 -6.71
N ILE A 73 2.86 12.12 -5.43
CA ILE A 73 3.60 10.95 -4.96
C ILE A 73 2.72 9.91 -4.30
N GLN A 74 1.59 10.34 -3.74
CA GLN A 74 0.60 9.43 -3.16
C GLN A 74 -0.82 9.96 -3.34
N ALA A 75 -1.78 9.03 -3.47
CA ALA A 75 -3.18 9.27 -3.23
C ALA A 75 -3.68 8.27 -2.19
N TYR A 76 -4.25 8.75 -1.09
CA TYR A 76 -4.89 7.92 -0.07
C TYR A 76 -6.40 7.93 -0.27
N TRP A 77 -7.03 6.78 -0.03
CA TRP A 77 -8.48 6.62 -0.09
C TRP A 77 -9.09 7.19 -1.38
N PHE A 78 -8.39 6.97 -2.48
CA PHE A 78 -8.75 7.44 -3.80
C PHE A 78 -10.06 6.83 -4.32
N ALA A 79 -10.61 5.82 -3.65
CA ALA A 79 -11.98 5.35 -3.89
C ALA A 79 -13.05 6.44 -3.68
N TRP A 80 -12.75 7.47 -2.89
CA TRP A 80 -13.61 8.63 -2.74
C TRP A 80 -13.55 9.60 -3.92
N ALA A 81 -12.55 9.49 -4.77
CA ALA A 81 -12.38 10.38 -5.91
C ALA A 81 -13.21 9.96 -7.14
N ASP A 82 -13.43 8.67 -7.34
CA ASP A 82 -14.13 8.13 -8.50
C ASP A 82 -14.78 6.79 -8.16
N ALA A 83 -16.06 6.63 -8.51
CA ALA A 83 -16.84 5.41 -8.33
C ALA A 83 -16.21 4.16 -8.97
N TYR A 84 -15.35 4.32 -9.98
CA TYR A 84 -14.56 3.24 -10.54
C TYR A 84 -13.67 2.61 -9.47
N PHE A 85 -12.93 3.43 -8.72
CA PHE A 85 -12.01 2.95 -7.69
C PHE A 85 -12.75 2.34 -6.49
N ASP A 86 -13.92 2.86 -6.13
CA ASP A 86 -14.75 2.27 -5.09
C ASP A 86 -15.23 0.87 -5.49
N LYS A 87 -15.68 0.72 -6.72
CA LYS A 87 -16.04 -0.58 -7.27
C LYS A 87 -14.81 -1.50 -7.40
N PHE A 88 -13.66 -0.96 -7.82
CA PHE A 88 -12.43 -1.71 -8.00
C PHE A 88 -11.88 -2.28 -6.69
N ARG A 89 -11.94 -1.54 -5.56
CA ARG A 89 -11.46 -2.01 -4.26
C ARG A 89 -12.19 -3.27 -3.75
N SER A 90 -13.40 -3.49 -4.23
CA SER A 90 -14.21 -4.69 -3.94
C SER A 90 -14.25 -5.68 -5.11
N ASN A 91 -13.23 -5.67 -5.99
CA ASN A 91 -13.12 -6.66 -7.06
C ASN A 91 -13.07 -8.08 -6.46
N PRO A 92 -13.92 -9.03 -6.93
CA PRO A 92 -14.01 -10.38 -6.36
C PRO A 92 -12.69 -11.18 -6.37
N ARG A 93 -11.72 -10.83 -7.22
CA ARG A 93 -10.39 -11.46 -7.21
C ARG A 93 -9.64 -11.22 -5.90
N TYR A 94 -9.82 -10.06 -5.27
CA TYR A 94 -9.25 -9.82 -3.94
C TYR A 94 -9.82 -10.78 -2.91
N LEU A 95 -11.14 -11.01 -2.94
CA LEU A 95 -11.79 -11.93 -1.99
C LEU A 95 -11.28 -13.37 -2.13
N GLN A 96 -10.94 -13.83 -3.34
CA GLN A 96 -10.40 -15.17 -3.55
C GLN A 96 -9.10 -15.43 -2.75
N LEU A 97 -8.29 -14.39 -2.52
CA LEU A 97 -7.08 -14.46 -1.71
C LEU A 97 -7.35 -14.10 -0.24
N LEU A 98 -8.27 -13.17 0.03
CA LEU A 98 -8.56 -12.70 1.38
C LEU A 98 -9.38 -13.73 2.18
N GLU A 99 -10.34 -14.42 1.56
CA GLU A 99 -11.22 -15.36 2.26
C GLU A 99 -10.44 -16.50 2.95
N PRO A 100 -9.47 -17.17 2.32
CA PRO A 100 -8.67 -18.19 3.01
C PRO A 100 -7.71 -17.62 4.06
N LEU A 101 -7.30 -16.35 3.97
CA LEU A 101 -6.36 -15.72 4.91
C LEU A 101 -7.06 -15.10 6.12
N ILE A 102 -8.10 -14.30 5.89
CA ILE A 102 -8.76 -13.48 6.94
C ILE A 102 -10.29 -13.60 6.95
N GLY A 103 -10.87 -14.50 6.17
CA GLY A 103 -12.31 -14.74 6.10
C GLY A 103 -13.03 -13.87 5.07
N ARG A 104 -14.35 -14.07 4.98
CA ARG A 104 -15.20 -13.45 3.95
C ARG A 104 -15.82 -12.12 4.33
N ASN A 105 -15.67 -11.72 5.58
CA ASN A 105 -16.08 -10.42 6.11
C ASN A 105 -14.84 -9.56 6.26
N VAL A 106 -14.65 -8.61 5.36
CA VAL A 106 -13.39 -7.87 5.20
C VAL A 106 -13.62 -6.38 5.24
N LYS A 107 -12.84 -5.69 6.05
CA LYS A 107 -12.70 -4.23 6.01
C LYS A 107 -11.34 -3.86 5.40
N GLN A 108 -11.31 -2.74 4.70
CA GLN A 108 -10.09 -2.11 4.22
C GLN A 108 -9.68 -1.00 5.20
N VAL A 109 -8.44 -1.03 5.67
CA VAL A 109 -7.91 -0.04 6.63
C VAL A 109 -7.01 0.99 5.95
N THR A 110 -6.40 0.66 4.82
CA THR A 110 -5.69 1.63 3.97
C THR A 110 -5.93 1.34 2.50
N GLN A 111 -5.94 2.41 1.70
CA GLN A 111 -5.96 2.35 0.24
C GLN A 111 -5.05 3.46 -0.26
N GLN A 112 -4.05 3.10 -1.06
CA GLN A 112 -3.01 4.03 -1.51
C GLN A 112 -2.60 3.73 -2.95
N ILE A 113 -2.31 4.77 -3.73
CA ILE A 113 -1.46 4.67 -4.92
C ILE A 113 -0.18 5.43 -4.61
N HIS A 114 0.95 4.79 -4.88
CA HIS A 114 2.27 5.39 -4.79
C HIS A 114 2.83 5.59 -6.19
N TRP A 115 3.10 6.84 -6.54
CA TRP A 115 3.88 7.18 -7.72
C TRP A 115 5.32 7.45 -7.34
N LYS A 116 6.24 6.88 -8.08
CA LYS A 116 7.66 7.23 -8.02
C LYS A 116 8.06 7.90 -9.31
N PRO A 117 8.06 9.24 -9.35
CA PRO A 117 8.51 9.98 -10.52
C PRO A 117 10.00 9.71 -10.83
N PRO A 118 10.44 9.85 -12.08
CA PRO A 118 11.85 9.71 -12.45
C PRO A 118 12.75 10.65 -11.64
N GLY A 119 13.83 10.10 -11.09
CA GLY A 119 14.83 10.87 -10.35
C GLY A 119 14.37 11.43 -8.99
N ALA A 120 13.18 11.08 -8.52
CA ALA A 120 12.68 11.53 -7.23
C ALA A 120 13.33 10.74 -6.07
N ARG A 121 14.51 11.22 -5.64
CA ARG A 121 15.33 10.60 -4.58
C ARG A 121 14.63 10.49 -3.22
N LEU A 122 13.58 11.29 -2.97
CA LEU A 122 12.82 11.27 -1.72
C LEU A 122 11.68 10.24 -1.71
N THR A 123 11.52 9.42 -2.76
CA THR A 123 10.47 8.41 -2.84
C THR A 123 10.93 7.01 -2.43
N GLY A 124 12.05 6.91 -1.73
CA GLY A 124 12.49 5.68 -1.09
C GLY A 124 11.74 5.45 0.22
N TYR A 125 11.50 4.19 0.56
CA TYR A 125 10.91 3.77 1.82
C TYR A 125 11.92 2.93 2.59
N ARG A 126 12.27 3.36 3.80
CA ARG A 126 13.13 2.59 4.71
C ARG A 126 12.48 1.25 5.04
N PHE A 127 13.30 0.24 5.34
CA PHE A 127 12.78 -1.04 5.80
C PHE A 127 12.00 -0.86 7.11
N HIS A 128 10.82 -1.48 7.15
CA HIS A 128 9.89 -1.44 8.27
C HIS A 128 8.99 -2.67 8.25
N GLN A 129 8.25 -2.85 9.32
CA GLN A 129 7.14 -3.78 9.41
C GLN A 129 5.86 -2.96 9.58
N ASP A 130 4.81 -3.26 8.81
CA ASP A 130 3.56 -2.48 8.79
C ASP A 130 2.86 -2.43 10.16
N LEU A 131 3.20 -3.34 11.08
CA LEU A 131 2.69 -3.35 12.44
C LEU A 131 2.94 -2.00 13.18
N ARG A 132 4.01 -1.28 12.84
CA ARG A 132 4.32 0.04 13.42
C ARG A 132 3.21 1.08 13.23
N PHE A 133 2.40 0.92 12.16
CA PHE A 133 1.31 1.84 11.85
C PHE A 133 -0.01 1.46 12.53
N ARG A 134 -0.02 0.40 13.34
CA ARG A 134 -1.20 -0.04 14.10
C ARG A 134 -1.09 0.42 15.54
N GLU A 135 -1.27 1.74 15.77
CA GLU A 135 -1.11 2.39 17.07
C GLU A 135 -2.24 2.01 18.04
N SER A 136 -3.47 1.94 17.55
CA SER A 136 -4.66 1.59 18.36
C SER A 136 -4.90 0.08 18.38
N ARG A 137 -3.94 -0.70 18.89
CA ARG A 137 -4.00 -2.18 18.88
C ARG A 137 -5.22 -2.74 19.59
N GLU A 138 -5.76 -2.02 20.57
CA GLU A 138 -7.01 -2.34 21.27
C GLU A 138 -8.24 -2.35 20.36
N SER A 139 -8.14 -1.76 19.18
CA SER A 139 -9.20 -1.81 18.17
C SER A 139 -9.25 -3.10 17.36
N TYR A 140 -8.33 -4.04 17.63
CA TYR A 140 -8.21 -5.32 16.94
C TYR A 140 -8.11 -6.45 17.96
N GLU A 141 -8.67 -7.62 17.66
CA GLU A 141 -8.49 -8.81 18.50
C GLU A 141 -7.11 -9.44 18.29
N ASP A 142 -6.71 -9.64 17.04
CA ASP A 142 -5.38 -10.12 16.66
C ASP A 142 -4.94 -9.41 15.37
N VAL A 143 -4.33 -8.23 15.53
CA VAL A 143 -3.98 -7.37 14.42
C VAL A 143 -3.00 -8.03 13.44
N VAL A 144 -2.10 -8.88 13.95
CA VAL A 144 -1.07 -9.54 13.12
C VAL A 144 -1.68 -10.63 12.26
N ARG A 145 -2.44 -11.52 12.87
CA ARG A 145 -3.09 -12.63 12.18
C ARG A 145 -4.20 -12.17 11.24
N ASP A 146 -4.96 -11.17 11.65
CA ASP A 146 -6.20 -10.78 10.99
C ASP A 146 -5.99 -9.69 9.93
N THR A 147 -4.75 -9.25 9.67
CA THR A 147 -4.44 -8.21 8.68
C THR A 147 -3.53 -8.72 7.56
N VAL A 148 -3.87 -8.35 6.34
CA VAL A 148 -3.12 -8.66 5.11
C VAL A 148 -2.96 -7.39 4.28
N THR A 149 -1.76 -7.14 3.76
CA THR A 149 -1.49 -6.06 2.81
C THR A 149 -1.29 -6.63 1.41
N MET A 150 -1.83 -5.95 0.42
CA MET A 150 -1.74 -6.31 -0.99
C MET A 150 -1.21 -5.14 -1.80
N GLY A 151 -0.26 -5.40 -2.69
CA GLY A 151 0.31 -4.43 -3.61
C GLY A 151 0.11 -4.87 -5.06
N LEU A 152 -0.57 -4.04 -5.85
CA LEU A 152 -0.85 -4.28 -7.26
C LEU A 152 0.07 -3.42 -8.12
N ALA A 153 0.81 -4.05 -9.03
CA ALA A 153 1.62 -3.36 -10.01
C ALA A 153 0.72 -2.78 -11.11
N ILE A 154 0.56 -1.46 -11.12
CA ILE A 154 -0.11 -0.73 -12.21
C ILE A 154 0.86 -0.58 -13.37
N ASP A 155 2.11 -0.24 -13.07
CA ASP A 155 3.23 -0.22 -13.98
C ASP A 155 4.23 -1.31 -13.62
N ARG A 156 5.11 -1.64 -14.56
CA ARG A 156 6.22 -2.56 -14.31
C ARG A 156 7.07 -2.07 -13.15
N ALA A 157 7.34 -2.94 -12.17
CA ALA A 157 8.16 -2.66 -11.01
C ALA A 157 9.49 -3.40 -11.10
N THR A 158 10.61 -2.66 -11.15
CA THR A 158 11.98 -3.19 -11.25
C THR A 158 12.89 -2.55 -10.20
N PRO A 159 14.08 -3.09 -9.94
CA PRO A 159 15.04 -2.47 -9.02
C PRO A 159 15.36 -1.02 -9.40
N GLU A 160 15.49 -0.71 -10.69
CA GLU A 160 15.87 0.61 -11.20
C GLU A 160 14.77 1.66 -10.96
N ASN A 161 13.48 1.26 -10.96
CA ASN A 161 12.39 2.19 -10.68
C ASN A 161 11.83 2.06 -9.25
N GLY A 162 12.60 1.43 -8.36
CA GLY A 162 12.32 1.34 -6.94
C GLY A 162 11.18 0.39 -6.61
N CYS A 163 11.23 -0.85 -7.11
CA CYS A 163 10.29 -1.90 -6.75
C CYS A 163 10.29 -2.17 -5.23
N LEU A 164 9.29 -2.90 -4.76
CA LEU A 164 9.25 -3.38 -3.39
C LEU A 164 10.43 -4.32 -3.13
N LYS A 165 11.04 -4.19 -1.95
CA LYS A 165 12.04 -5.11 -1.43
C LYS A 165 11.47 -5.80 -0.20
N ILE A 166 11.67 -7.10 -0.09
CA ILE A 166 11.16 -7.91 1.02
C ILE A 166 12.31 -8.74 1.61
N VAL A 167 12.22 -8.99 2.91
CA VAL A 167 13.02 -9.99 3.59
C VAL A 167 12.14 -11.22 3.81
N PRO A 168 12.28 -12.29 3.02
CA PRO A 168 11.54 -13.53 3.22
C PRO A 168 11.71 -14.07 4.64
N ARG A 169 10.65 -14.63 5.20
CA ARG A 169 10.60 -15.21 6.55
C ARG A 169 10.80 -14.25 7.73
N SER A 170 10.97 -12.95 7.47
CA SER A 170 11.11 -11.96 8.54
C SER A 170 9.87 -11.86 9.44
N HIS A 171 8.71 -12.29 8.98
CA HIS A 171 7.48 -12.37 9.77
C HIS A 171 7.59 -13.33 10.97
N THR A 172 8.52 -14.30 10.93
CA THR A 172 8.78 -15.24 12.03
C THR A 172 9.79 -14.71 13.06
N MET A 173 10.45 -13.59 12.79
CA MET A 173 11.49 -13.01 13.64
C MET A 173 10.93 -12.11 14.76
N GLY A 174 9.62 -11.91 14.83
CA GLY A 174 9.00 -10.96 15.73
C GLY A 174 9.05 -9.52 15.19
N TYR A 175 8.70 -8.57 16.08
CA TYR A 175 8.77 -7.15 15.72
C TYR A 175 10.21 -6.64 15.88
N LEU A 176 10.78 -6.15 14.78
CA LEU A 176 12.20 -5.81 14.68
C LEU A 176 12.51 -4.35 15.05
N GLY A 177 11.51 -3.49 15.15
CA GLY A 177 11.68 -2.06 15.44
C GLY A 177 12.44 -1.28 14.36
N LEU A 178 12.53 -1.80 13.14
CA LEU A 178 13.14 -1.11 12.01
C LEU A 178 12.45 0.23 11.76
N SER A 179 13.24 1.30 11.61
CA SER A 179 12.77 2.68 11.41
C SER A 179 11.95 3.27 12.56
N ASP A 180 11.91 2.66 13.75
CA ASP A 180 11.22 3.22 14.93
C ASP A 180 12.03 4.37 15.56
N ASN A 181 13.35 4.35 15.41
CA ASN A 181 14.27 5.32 15.97
C ASN A 181 14.49 6.55 15.07
N GLY A 182 13.44 7.11 14.52
CA GLY A 182 13.50 8.26 13.65
C GLY A 182 12.39 9.24 13.95
N ASP A 183 12.35 10.31 13.19
CA ASP A 183 11.31 11.34 13.23
C ASP A 183 9.93 10.86 12.74
N GLY A 184 9.71 9.53 12.69
CA GLY A 184 8.50 8.90 12.19
C GLY A 184 8.40 8.84 10.66
N GLN A 185 9.37 9.38 9.94
CA GLN A 185 9.33 9.45 8.48
C GLN A 185 10.09 8.29 7.84
N ILE A 186 9.37 7.26 7.41
CA ILE A 186 9.95 6.12 6.67
C ILE A 186 10.38 6.49 5.24
N MET A 187 10.05 7.70 4.76
CA MET A 187 10.41 8.19 3.43
C MET A 187 11.70 9.03 3.42
N LYS A 188 12.35 9.28 4.57
CA LYS A 188 13.62 9.99 4.60
C LYS A 188 14.79 9.01 4.70
N GLY A 189 15.64 9.06 3.70
CA GLY A 189 16.85 8.25 3.63
C GLY A 189 16.58 6.79 3.26
N LEU A 190 17.63 6.03 3.26
CA LEU A 190 17.61 4.59 2.99
C LEU A 190 18.01 3.86 4.25
N THR A 191 17.44 2.68 4.49
CA THR A 191 17.96 1.77 5.50
C THR A 191 19.36 1.36 5.09
N GLN A 192 20.32 1.54 5.99
CA GLN A 192 21.69 1.11 5.76
C GLN A 192 21.81 -0.39 6.07
N ASP A 193 22.78 -1.05 5.46
CA ASP A 193 23.00 -2.49 5.66
C ASP A 193 23.27 -2.84 7.12
N ASP A 194 23.95 -1.96 7.86
CA ASP A 194 24.23 -2.16 9.29
C ASP A 194 22.96 -2.12 10.15
N GLU A 195 21.94 -1.31 9.78
CA GLU A 195 20.63 -1.32 10.47
C GLU A 195 19.94 -2.68 10.32
N LEU A 196 20.04 -3.31 9.15
CA LEU A 196 19.50 -4.66 8.92
C LEU A 196 20.28 -5.71 9.71
N VAL A 197 21.61 -5.63 9.70
CA VAL A 197 22.48 -6.56 10.45
C VAL A 197 22.23 -6.48 11.96
N GLN A 198 21.98 -5.29 12.52
CA GLN A 198 21.68 -5.11 13.94
C GLN A 198 20.42 -5.86 14.39
N VAL A 199 19.44 -6.06 13.49
CA VAL A 199 18.22 -6.84 13.77
C VAL A 199 18.30 -8.28 13.27
N GLY A 200 19.51 -8.76 12.91
CA GLY A 200 19.75 -10.13 12.50
C GLY A 200 19.45 -10.46 11.05
N ILE A 201 19.29 -9.43 10.20
CA ILE A 201 19.03 -9.60 8.76
C ILE A 201 20.34 -9.35 8.00
N HIS A 202 20.85 -10.37 7.29
CA HIS A 202 21.94 -10.15 6.37
C HIS A 202 21.42 -9.52 5.06
N PRO A 203 22.08 -8.49 4.49
CA PRO A 203 21.62 -7.80 3.28
C PRO A 203 21.35 -8.72 2.08
N SER A 204 22.07 -9.84 1.96
CA SER A 204 21.83 -10.85 0.90
C SER A 204 20.50 -11.61 1.04
N GLN A 205 19.80 -11.49 2.15
CA GLN A 205 18.46 -12.06 2.33
C GLN A 205 17.35 -11.16 1.75
N VAL A 206 17.69 -9.91 1.43
CA VAL A 206 16.76 -8.97 0.81
C VAL A 206 16.57 -9.34 -0.66
N ILE A 207 15.32 -9.48 -1.05
CA ILE A 207 14.96 -9.74 -2.45
C ILE A 207 14.25 -8.55 -3.08
N ASP A 208 14.44 -8.38 -4.39
CA ASP A 208 13.67 -7.46 -5.22
C ASP A 208 12.38 -8.13 -5.70
N VAL A 209 11.24 -7.52 -5.42
CA VAL A 209 9.94 -8.00 -5.87
C VAL A 209 9.65 -7.40 -7.26
N VAL A 210 10.21 -8.04 -8.31
CA VAL A 210 9.98 -7.64 -9.68
C VAL A 210 8.59 -8.08 -10.12
N LEU A 211 7.78 -7.11 -10.59
CA LEU A 211 6.40 -7.34 -11.00
C LEU A 211 6.16 -6.78 -12.40
N GLU A 212 5.45 -7.54 -13.22
CA GLU A 212 4.87 -7.05 -14.45
C GLU A 212 3.53 -6.32 -14.15
N PRO A 213 3.06 -5.41 -15.01
CA PRO A 213 1.76 -4.78 -14.82
C PRO A 213 0.64 -5.82 -14.69
N GLY A 214 -0.21 -5.64 -13.69
CA GLY A 214 -1.28 -6.59 -13.37
C GLY A 214 -0.89 -7.72 -12.41
N ASP A 215 0.40 -7.84 -12.02
CA ASP A 215 0.82 -8.74 -10.95
C ASP A 215 0.46 -8.17 -9.58
N LEU A 216 0.19 -9.05 -8.62
CA LEU A 216 -0.09 -8.70 -7.23
C LEU A 216 0.95 -9.32 -6.31
N VAL A 217 1.37 -8.60 -5.30
CA VAL A 217 2.11 -9.13 -4.14
C VAL A 217 1.27 -9.01 -2.89
N VAL A 218 1.31 -10.03 -2.03
CA VAL A 218 0.60 -10.08 -0.74
C VAL A 218 1.64 -10.23 0.35
N TRP A 219 1.50 -9.50 1.48
CA TRP A 219 2.40 -9.65 2.63
C TRP A 219 1.70 -9.40 3.96
N GLY A 220 2.28 -9.93 5.04
CA GLY A 220 1.77 -9.76 6.40
C GLY A 220 2.36 -8.54 7.11
N LEU A 221 1.70 -8.06 8.17
CA LEU A 221 2.17 -6.89 8.97
C LEU A 221 3.57 -7.04 9.54
N MET A 222 4.02 -8.29 9.76
CA MET A 222 5.33 -8.60 10.34
C MET A 222 6.42 -8.83 9.29
N THR A 223 6.09 -8.74 8.01
CA THR A 223 7.07 -8.89 6.93
C THR A 223 7.88 -7.60 6.78
N ALA A 224 9.19 -7.69 6.99
CA ALA A 224 10.09 -6.56 6.81
C ALA A 224 10.23 -6.24 5.32
N HIS A 225 9.95 -4.99 4.96
CA HIS A 225 9.98 -4.53 3.57
C HIS A 225 10.33 -3.06 3.47
N GLY A 226 10.72 -2.66 2.27
CA GLY A 226 11.10 -1.29 1.95
C GLY A 226 11.17 -1.10 0.44
N SER A 227 11.70 0.03 -0.01
CA SER A 227 11.98 0.24 -1.45
C SER A 227 12.96 1.37 -1.66
N LEU A 228 13.76 1.27 -2.71
CA LEU A 228 14.67 2.34 -3.14
C LEU A 228 13.91 3.45 -3.89
N PRO A 229 14.50 4.63 -4.05
CA PRO A 229 14.00 5.65 -4.97
C PRO A 229 13.93 5.13 -6.42
N ASN A 230 13.24 5.89 -7.26
CA ASN A 230 13.24 5.63 -8.70
C ASN A 230 14.41 6.35 -9.35
N GLU A 231 15.37 5.59 -9.85
CA GLU A 231 16.55 6.10 -10.60
C GLU A 231 16.37 5.96 -12.12
N SER A 232 15.27 5.36 -12.56
CA SER A 232 14.96 5.21 -13.98
C SER A 232 14.37 6.48 -14.59
N ILE A 233 14.20 6.46 -15.91
CA ILE A 233 13.55 7.55 -16.67
C ILE A 233 12.02 7.40 -16.74
N HIS A 234 11.48 6.32 -16.20
CA HIS A 234 10.06 5.99 -16.25
C HIS A 234 9.41 6.15 -14.87
N GLU A 235 8.24 6.74 -14.82
CA GLU A 235 7.42 6.76 -13.61
C GLU A 235 6.89 5.36 -13.29
N ARG A 236 6.65 5.09 -12.01
CA ARG A 236 6.06 3.83 -11.56
C ARG A 236 4.88 4.09 -10.62
N ALA A 237 3.70 3.63 -10.99
CA ALA A 237 2.50 3.59 -10.16
C ALA A 237 2.33 2.19 -9.53
N PHE A 238 2.00 2.17 -8.23
CA PHE A 238 1.82 0.96 -7.45
C PHE A 238 0.69 1.16 -6.44
N ALA A 239 -0.35 0.35 -6.50
CA ALA A 239 -1.48 0.46 -5.59
C ALA A 239 -1.30 -0.47 -4.39
N ILE A 240 -1.46 0.06 -3.17
CA ILE A 240 -1.35 -0.68 -1.91
C ILE A 240 -2.68 -0.62 -1.16
N SER A 241 -3.15 -1.75 -0.68
CA SER A 241 -4.36 -1.87 0.14
C SER A 241 -4.12 -2.82 1.30
N SER A 242 -4.42 -2.38 2.53
CA SER A 242 -4.43 -3.27 3.70
C SER A 242 -5.85 -3.62 4.08
N TYR A 243 -6.06 -4.89 4.31
CA TYR A 243 -7.35 -5.48 4.68
C TYR A 243 -7.27 -6.13 6.04
N VAL A 244 -8.38 -6.13 6.75
CA VAL A 244 -8.49 -6.75 8.07
C VAL A 244 -9.78 -7.57 8.16
N ARG A 245 -9.77 -8.65 8.94
CA ARG A 245 -10.97 -9.40 9.31
C ARG A 245 -11.99 -8.45 9.93
N GLY A 246 -13.18 -8.40 9.34
CA GLY A 246 -14.17 -7.39 9.69
C GLY A 246 -14.77 -7.56 11.07
N GLU A 247 -14.93 -8.79 11.55
CA GLU A 247 -15.52 -9.12 12.84
C GLU A 247 -14.61 -8.74 14.01
N THR A 248 -13.29 -8.84 13.82
CA THR A 248 -12.27 -8.65 14.85
C THR A 248 -11.66 -7.26 14.86
N SER A 249 -12.18 -6.34 14.04
CA SER A 249 -11.68 -4.97 13.93
C SER A 249 -12.77 -3.92 14.07
N GLN A 250 -12.53 -2.93 14.91
CA GLN A 250 -13.34 -1.70 14.99
C GLN A 250 -12.93 -0.66 13.93
N ARG A 251 -11.79 -0.86 13.22
CA ARG A 251 -11.22 0.04 12.21
C ARG A 251 -11.56 -0.42 10.80
N GLY A 252 -11.48 0.51 9.87
CA GLY A 252 -11.62 0.27 8.43
C GLY A 252 -13.05 0.37 7.90
N GLU A 253 -13.12 0.45 6.57
CA GLU A 253 -14.36 0.49 5.80
C GLU A 253 -14.68 -0.87 5.20
N TRP A 254 -15.94 -1.29 5.28
CA TRP A 254 -16.38 -2.56 4.71
C TRP A 254 -16.04 -2.63 3.20
N THR A 255 -15.39 -3.70 2.81
CA THR A 255 -15.09 -4.04 1.42
C THR A 255 -15.90 -5.26 0.99
N PHE A 256 -15.99 -6.25 1.88
CA PHE A 256 -16.85 -7.42 1.68
C PHE A 256 -17.60 -7.73 2.98
N LYS A 257 -18.89 -8.08 2.85
CA LYS A 257 -19.73 -8.52 3.94
C LYS A 257 -20.49 -9.77 3.49
N ASP A 258 -20.35 -10.86 4.20
CA ASP A 258 -20.81 -12.18 3.77
C ASP A 258 -20.35 -12.58 2.35
N GLY A 259 -19.10 -12.17 2.01
CA GLY A 259 -18.53 -12.39 0.68
C GLY A 259 -19.09 -11.49 -0.42
N LYS A 260 -19.93 -10.51 -0.09
CA LYS A 260 -20.54 -9.58 -1.06
C LYS A 260 -19.82 -8.23 -1.02
N PRO A 261 -19.52 -7.63 -2.19
CA PRO A 261 -18.95 -6.30 -2.28
C PRO A 261 -19.77 -5.25 -1.53
N GLN A 262 -19.05 -4.35 -0.86
CA GLN A 262 -19.63 -3.19 -0.18
C GLN A 262 -19.01 -1.92 -0.77
N LEU A 263 -19.85 -0.98 -1.17
CA LEU A 263 -19.41 0.33 -1.63
C LEU A 263 -19.30 1.31 -0.46
N LEU A 264 -18.49 2.33 -0.64
CA LEU A 264 -18.39 3.47 0.27
C LEU A 264 -19.70 4.30 0.20
N GLY A 265 -19.87 5.21 1.15
CA GLY A 265 -20.97 6.19 1.10
C GLY A 265 -20.76 7.27 0.03
N GLU A 266 -21.62 8.28 0.04
CA GLU A 266 -21.63 9.32 -1.01
C GLU A 266 -20.52 10.37 -0.87
N SER A 267 -19.94 10.53 0.31
CA SER A 267 -18.95 11.58 0.60
C SER A 267 -17.74 11.04 1.35
N PRO A 268 -16.54 11.61 1.14
CA PRO A 268 -15.37 11.30 1.92
C PRO A 268 -15.65 11.44 3.42
N GLN A 269 -15.19 10.47 4.20
CA GLN A 269 -15.37 10.42 5.64
C GLN A 269 -14.00 10.27 6.31
N LEU A 270 -13.93 10.52 7.61
CA LEU A 270 -12.78 10.12 8.39
C LEU A 270 -12.84 8.61 8.58
N CYS A 271 -11.95 7.90 7.93
CA CYS A 271 -11.86 6.46 8.10
C CYS A 271 -11.55 6.10 9.54
N LYS A 272 -12.08 5.00 9.94
CA LYS A 272 -11.73 4.35 11.20
C LYS A 272 -10.35 3.68 11.07
N ASN A 273 -9.34 4.46 10.70
CA ASN A 273 -7.95 4.03 10.65
C ASN A 273 -7.12 4.69 11.77
N GLU A 274 -5.83 4.37 11.84
CA GLU A 274 -4.96 4.83 12.93
C GLU A 274 -4.73 6.34 12.92
N LYS A 275 -4.66 6.95 11.73
CA LYS A 275 -4.44 8.39 11.56
C LYS A 275 -5.75 9.07 11.20
N LEU A 276 -6.48 9.50 12.22
CA LEU A 276 -7.68 10.28 12.06
C LEU A 276 -7.31 11.76 11.88
N PHE A 277 -7.62 12.31 10.72
CA PHE A 277 -7.56 13.75 10.53
C PHE A 277 -8.80 14.38 11.16
N ALA A 278 -8.60 15.37 12.01
CA ALA A 278 -9.70 16.01 12.74
C ALA A 278 -10.62 16.86 11.84
N ASN A 279 -10.14 17.23 10.64
CA ASN A 279 -10.88 18.06 9.70
C ASN A 279 -11.46 17.21 8.55
N LEU A 280 -12.77 17.16 8.50
CA LEU A 280 -13.52 16.45 7.45
C LEU A 280 -13.64 17.27 6.16
N GLU A 281 -13.65 18.62 6.29
CA GLU A 281 -13.86 19.52 5.17
C GLU A 281 -12.65 19.58 4.22
N PRO A 282 -12.88 19.89 2.94
CA PRO A 282 -11.79 20.09 1.98
C PRO A 282 -10.83 21.19 2.43
N HIS A 283 -9.53 20.89 2.45
CA HIS A 283 -8.50 21.86 2.84
C HIS A 283 -7.14 21.51 2.23
N TYR A 284 -6.24 22.47 2.26
CA TYR A 284 -4.85 22.31 1.86
C TYR A 284 -3.97 22.15 3.09
N ASP A 285 -3.06 21.20 3.04
CA ASP A 285 -2.10 20.91 4.08
C ASP A 285 -0.70 21.23 3.56
N ALA A 286 -0.14 22.32 4.10
CA ALA A 286 1.24 22.72 3.80
C ALA A 286 2.27 21.99 4.68
N THR A 287 1.83 21.06 5.53
CA THR A 287 2.73 20.29 6.39
C THR A 287 3.67 19.46 5.53
N LYS A 288 4.94 19.70 5.70
CA LYS A 288 6.00 19.07 4.91
C LYS A 288 6.24 17.66 5.43
N TRP A 289 5.48 16.69 4.93
CA TRP A 289 5.64 15.29 5.30
C TRP A 289 6.99 14.71 4.90
N PHE A 290 7.72 15.38 4.00
CA PHE A 290 8.91 14.86 3.32
C PHE A 290 10.15 15.75 3.41
N LEU A 291 10.11 16.84 4.19
CA LEU A 291 11.25 17.74 4.34
C LEU A 291 11.81 17.73 5.75
#